data_2a588ee4fb3af26243b7e8df4b516187
#
_entry.id   2a588ee4fb3af26243b7e8df4b516187
#
_cell.length_a   1.000
_cell.length_b   1.000
_cell.length_c   1.000
_cell.angle_alpha   90.00
_cell.angle_beta   90.00
_cell.angle_gamma   90.00
#
_symmetry.space_group_name_H-M   'P 1'
#
loop_
_entity.id
_entity.type
_entity.pdbx_description
1 polymer ?
#
loop_
_entity_poly.entity_id
_entity_poly.type
_entity_poly.pdbx_seq_one_letter_code
_entity_poly.pdbx_strand_id
1 'polypeptide(L)'
;SSAASDVYKRQILCRILYAFQRKSLRQKETAPRLKLNFSIIDAGIMNGFEILCKLGGYIMLFSILLEQITFYVPQKLLQLPLCIPLEVTNGIRQISEETFSPQLGYALILSLTAFGGLCGFAQTYSMVASQKLSMKYYLLVRISLAFCAFLLGYMIYPAG
;
A
#
# COMPACT_ATOMS: atom_id res chain seq x y z
N SER A 1 4.22 6.90 19.04
CA SER A 1 5.67 6.86 18.70
C SER A 1 6.03 5.75 17.71
N SER A 2 5.15 4.77 17.48
CA SER A 2 5.39 3.64 16.56
C SER A 2 5.45 4.08 15.08
N ALA A 3 4.53 4.91 14.63
CA ALA A 3 4.47 5.35 13.23
C ALA A 3 5.74 6.12 12.78
N ALA A 4 6.33 6.93 13.65
CA ALA A 4 7.57 7.63 13.35
C ALA A 4 8.76 6.66 13.18
N SER A 5 8.82 5.60 13.99
CA SER A 5 9.85 4.55 13.89
C SER A 5 9.78 3.82 12.55
N ASP A 6 8.57 3.55 12.04
CA ASP A 6 8.38 2.83 10.77
C ASP A 6 8.73 3.70 9.55
N VAL A 7 8.48 5.01 9.62
CA VAL A 7 8.92 5.96 8.60
C VAL A 7 10.45 6.01 8.53
N TYR A 8 11.13 6.05 9.68
CA TYR A 8 12.59 6.04 9.74
C TYR A 8 13.20 4.74 9.20
N LYS A 9 12.62 3.59 9.53
CA LYS A 9 13.09 2.28 9.02
C LYS A 9 12.95 2.20 7.50
N ARG A 10 11.83 2.68 6.94
CA ARG A 10 11.64 2.76 5.49
C ARG A 10 12.62 3.72 4.82
N GLN A 11 12.90 4.87 5.43
CA GLN A 11 13.90 5.80 4.92
C GLN A 11 15.31 5.23 4.94
N ILE A 12 15.69 4.48 5.98
CA ILE A 12 17.00 3.82 6.07
C ILE A 12 17.11 2.74 4.98
N LEU A 13 16.08 1.90 4.81
CA LEU A 13 16.04 0.88 3.77
C LEU A 13 16.14 1.48 2.37
N CYS A 14 15.37 2.55 2.10
CA CYS A 14 15.46 3.29 0.83
C CYS A 14 16.85 3.90 0.62
N ARG A 15 17.50 4.43 1.67
CA ARG A 15 18.87 4.97 1.57
C ARG A 15 19.90 3.89 1.28
N ILE A 16 19.77 2.70 1.88
CA ILE A 16 20.65 1.56 1.62
C ILE A 16 20.48 1.07 0.18
N LEU A 17 19.24 0.88 -0.27
CA LEU A 17 18.94 0.47 -1.65
C LEU A 17 19.39 1.52 -2.66
N TYR A 18 19.20 2.82 -2.36
CA TYR A 18 19.65 3.92 -3.20
C TYR A 18 21.19 4.04 -3.24
N ALA A 19 21.87 3.81 -2.12
CA ALA A 19 23.33 3.79 -2.08
C ALA A 19 23.91 2.65 -2.93
N PHE A 20 23.24 1.51 -3.00
CA PHE A 20 23.63 0.38 -3.85
C PHE A 20 23.41 0.69 -5.35
N GLN A 21 22.37 1.45 -5.69
CA GLN A 21 22.02 1.85 -7.06
C GLN A 21 22.77 3.13 -7.54
N ARG A 22 23.39 3.87 -6.63
CA ARG A 22 24.05 5.16 -6.89
C ARG A 22 25.18 5.12 -7.91
N LYS A 23 25.70 3.94 -8.23
CA LYS A 23 26.76 3.76 -9.23
C LYS A 23 26.28 3.95 -10.67
N SER A 24 24.97 3.91 -10.93
CA SER A 24 24.37 3.99 -12.28
C SER A 24 23.76 5.36 -12.64
N LEU A 25 23.47 6.22 -11.67
CA LEU A 25 22.72 7.46 -11.89
C LEU A 25 23.48 8.72 -11.48
N ARG A 26 24.75 8.85 -11.93
CA ARG A 26 25.49 10.12 -11.81
C ARG A 26 25.12 11.08 -12.94
N GLN A 27 23.84 11.43 -13.05
CA GLN A 27 23.41 12.56 -13.84
C GLN A 27 23.57 13.82 -12.97
N LYS A 28 24.44 14.73 -13.42
CA LYS A 28 24.63 16.06 -12.84
C LYS A 28 23.32 16.86 -13.02
N GLU A 29 22.40 16.72 -12.09
CA GLU A 29 21.33 17.71 -11.95
C GLU A 29 21.91 18.91 -11.19
N THR A 30 22.16 19.99 -11.91
CA THR A 30 22.29 21.32 -11.32
C THR A 30 20.97 21.63 -10.64
N ALA A 31 20.93 21.57 -9.31
CA ALA A 31 19.75 21.89 -8.53
C ALA A 31 19.26 23.30 -8.92
N PRO A 32 18.06 23.45 -9.48
CA PRO A 32 17.51 24.77 -9.76
C PRO A 32 17.36 25.53 -8.43
N ARG A 33 17.87 26.77 -8.39
CA ARG A 33 17.64 27.66 -7.25
C ARG A 33 16.13 27.85 -7.12
N LEU A 34 15.51 27.20 -6.11
CA LEU A 34 14.11 27.37 -5.77
C LEU A 34 13.86 28.84 -5.40
N LYS A 35 13.39 29.63 -6.35
CA LYS A 35 12.76 30.93 -6.05
C LYS A 35 11.32 30.59 -5.62
N LEU A 36 11.04 30.69 -4.32
CA LEU A 36 9.69 30.60 -3.78
C LEU A 36 8.84 31.68 -4.48
N ASN A 37 8.02 31.26 -5.41
CA ASN A 37 7.03 32.10 -6.09
C ASN A 37 5.63 31.58 -5.71
N PHE A 38 4.68 32.48 -5.52
CA PHE A 38 3.29 32.17 -5.18
C PHE A 38 2.69 31.11 -6.15
N SER A 39 3.07 31.18 -7.41
CA SER A 39 2.69 30.20 -8.44
C SER A 39 3.13 28.77 -8.13
N ILE A 40 4.28 28.57 -7.49
CA ILE A 40 4.77 27.23 -7.11
C ILE A 40 3.95 26.69 -5.93
N ILE A 41 3.56 27.57 -4.99
CA ILE A 41 2.72 27.19 -3.86
C ILE A 41 1.33 26.79 -4.37
N ASP A 42 0.76 27.60 -5.26
CA ASP A 42 -0.56 27.34 -5.85
C ASP A 42 -0.59 26.02 -6.64
N ALA A 43 0.43 25.81 -7.50
CA ALA A 43 0.59 24.55 -8.21
C ALA A 43 0.76 23.34 -7.25
N GLY A 44 1.47 23.53 -6.14
CA GLY A 44 1.62 22.49 -5.10
C GLY A 44 0.30 22.14 -4.42
N ILE A 45 -0.52 23.15 -4.11
CA ILE A 45 -1.85 22.94 -3.52
C ILE A 45 -2.77 22.23 -4.52
N MET A 46 -2.80 22.66 -5.78
CA MET A 46 -3.63 22.03 -6.82
C MET A 46 -3.22 20.57 -7.07
N ASN A 47 -1.93 20.30 -7.18
CA ASN A 47 -1.44 18.94 -7.31
C ASN A 47 -1.81 18.06 -6.09
N GLY A 48 -1.69 18.60 -4.88
CA GLY A 48 -2.11 17.93 -3.67
C GLY A 48 -3.60 17.60 -3.67
N PHE A 49 -4.43 18.54 -4.08
CA PHE A 49 -5.88 18.37 -4.18
C PHE A 49 -6.25 17.31 -5.23
N GLU A 50 -5.62 17.34 -6.41
CA GLU A 50 -5.81 16.32 -7.45
C GLU A 50 -5.47 14.90 -6.94
N ILE A 51 -4.36 14.76 -6.20
CA ILE A 51 -3.96 13.48 -5.60
C ILE A 51 -5.00 13.00 -4.60
N LEU A 52 -5.48 13.88 -3.71
CA LEU A 52 -6.51 13.55 -2.72
C LEU A 52 -7.83 13.13 -3.37
N CYS A 53 -8.26 13.84 -4.42
CA CYS A 53 -9.47 13.48 -5.17
C CYS A 53 -9.33 12.10 -5.84
N LYS A 54 -8.18 11.82 -6.46
CA LYS A 54 -7.91 10.50 -7.04
C LYS A 54 -7.92 9.39 -5.99
N LEU A 55 -7.28 9.63 -4.84
CA LEU A 55 -7.24 8.69 -3.73
C LEU A 55 -8.66 8.37 -3.23
N GLY A 56 -9.45 9.40 -2.95
CA GLY A 56 -10.84 9.26 -2.53
C GLY A 56 -11.70 8.53 -3.56
N GLY A 57 -11.52 8.85 -4.84
CA GLY A 57 -12.20 8.18 -5.95
C GLY A 57 -11.91 6.67 -6.02
N TYR A 58 -10.65 6.27 -5.84
CA TYR A 58 -10.29 4.85 -5.78
C TYR A 58 -10.90 4.15 -4.57
N ILE A 59 -10.87 4.75 -3.40
CA ILE A 59 -11.49 4.18 -2.19
C ILE A 59 -12.99 3.96 -2.42
N MET A 60 -13.70 4.97 -2.96
CA MET A 60 -15.13 4.84 -3.28
C MET A 60 -15.39 3.73 -4.31
N LEU A 61 -14.61 3.67 -5.39
CA LEU A 61 -14.74 2.64 -6.42
C LEU A 61 -14.59 1.24 -5.83
N PHE A 62 -13.55 1.01 -5.03
CA PHE A 62 -13.29 -0.29 -4.42
C PHE A 62 -14.32 -0.63 -3.34
N SER A 63 -14.86 0.35 -2.63
CA SER A 63 -15.96 0.15 -1.68
C SER A 63 -17.24 -0.29 -2.39
N ILE A 64 -17.55 0.32 -3.55
CA ILE A 64 -18.71 -0.09 -4.37
C ILE A 64 -18.50 -1.51 -4.92
N LEU A 65 -17.29 -1.84 -5.40
CA LEU A 65 -16.97 -3.20 -5.88
C LEU A 65 -17.11 -4.23 -4.77
N LEU A 66 -16.68 -3.89 -3.56
CA LEU A 66 -16.80 -4.74 -2.39
C LEU A 66 -18.27 -5.02 -2.06
N GLU A 67 -19.11 -4.00 -2.08
CA GLU A 67 -20.56 -4.13 -1.85
C GLU A 67 -21.22 -5.01 -2.92
N GLN A 68 -20.85 -4.84 -4.19
CA GLN A 68 -21.34 -5.68 -5.29
C GLN A 68 -20.93 -7.15 -5.09
N ILE A 69 -19.68 -7.43 -4.73
CA ILE A 69 -19.24 -8.80 -4.45
C ILE A 69 -20.03 -9.39 -3.28
N THR A 70 -20.24 -8.62 -2.23
CA THR A 70 -21.01 -9.04 -1.06
C THR A 70 -22.45 -9.38 -1.43
N PHE A 71 -23.06 -8.64 -2.35
CA PHE A 71 -24.43 -8.86 -2.82
C PHE A 71 -24.55 -10.08 -3.73
N TYR A 72 -23.64 -10.25 -4.70
CA TYR A 72 -23.73 -11.32 -5.70
C TYR A 72 -23.12 -12.64 -5.25
N VAL A 73 -22.22 -12.65 -4.28
CA VAL A 73 -21.55 -13.85 -3.76
C VAL A 73 -22.04 -14.13 -2.33
N PRO A 74 -23.16 -14.83 -2.14
CA PRO A 74 -23.72 -15.07 -0.81
C PRO A 74 -22.90 -16.07 0.03
N GLN A 75 -21.99 -16.82 -0.62
CA GLN A 75 -21.16 -17.81 0.06
C GLN A 75 -19.97 -17.14 0.73
N LYS A 76 -19.98 -17.06 2.06
CA LYS A 76 -18.91 -16.46 2.86
C LYS A 76 -17.52 -17.01 2.52
N LEU A 77 -17.41 -18.30 2.26
CA LEU A 77 -16.13 -18.96 1.93
C LEU A 77 -15.48 -18.42 0.66
N LEU A 78 -16.28 -18.02 -0.34
CA LEU A 78 -15.79 -17.40 -1.58
C LEU A 78 -15.68 -15.88 -1.48
N GLN A 79 -16.51 -15.26 -0.65
CA GLN A 79 -16.54 -13.83 -0.43
C GLN A 79 -15.27 -13.31 0.26
N LEU A 80 -14.84 -13.99 1.33
CA LEU A 80 -13.66 -13.58 2.11
C LEU A 80 -12.38 -13.43 1.25
N PRO A 81 -11.93 -14.44 0.47
CA PRO A 81 -10.72 -14.31 -0.32
C PRO A 81 -10.83 -13.27 -1.45
N LEU A 82 -12.05 -12.92 -1.87
CA LEU A 82 -12.28 -11.88 -2.87
C LEU A 82 -12.28 -10.47 -2.24
N CYS A 83 -12.95 -10.31 -1.09
CA CYS A 83 -13.14 -8.99 -0.46
C CYS A 83 -11.92 -8.52 0.33
N ILE A 84 -11.26 -9.42 1.07
CA ILE A 84 -10.11 -9.07 1.93
C ILE A 84 -8.98 -8.36 1.16
N PRO A 85 -8.52 -8.84 -0.01
CA PRO A 85 -7.42 -8.18 -0.73
C PRO A 85 -7.83 -6.93 -1.51
N LEU A 86 -9.13 -6.63 -1.64
CA LEU A 86 -9.57 -5.47 -2.41
C LEU A 86 -9.15 -4.15 -1.75
N GLU A 87 -9.45 -3.99 -0.47
CA GLU A 87 -9.20 -2.77 0.28
C GLU A 87 -8.75 -3.13 1.71
N VAL A 88 -7.65 -2.54 2.14
CA VAL A 88 -6.97 -2.88 3.41
C VAL A 88 -7.87 -2.70 4.62
N THR A 89 -8.57 -1.58 4.72
CA THR A 89 -9.38 -1.22 5.90
C THR A 89 -10.56 -2.19 6.08
N ASN A 90 -11.29 -2.44 4.99
CA ASN A 90 -12.39 -3.39 5.01
C ASN A 90 -11.90 -4.83 5.20
N GLY A 91 -10.76 -5.18 4.61
CA GLY A 91 -10.15 -6.49 4.80
C GLY A 91 -9.75 -6.75 6.25
N ILE A 92 -9.13 -5.77 6.91
CA ILE A 92 -8.78 -5.86 8.35
C ILE A 92 -10.04 -6.03 9.19
N ARG A 93 -11.09 -5.25 8.90
CA ARG A 93 -12.37 -5.36 9.60
C ARG A 93 -12.97 -6.75 9.46
N GLN A 94 -13.03 -7.29 8.23
CA GLN A 94 -13.56 -8.63 7.98
C GLN A 94 -12.78 -9.73 8.70
N ILE A 95 -11.44 -9.66 8.69
CA ILE A 95 -10.59 -10.59 9.43
C ILE A 95 -10.86 -10.51 10.93
N SER A 96 -11.09 -9.31 11.47
CA SER A 96 -11.36 -9.09 12.90
C SER A 96 -12.76 -9.55 13.33
N GLU A 97 -13.73 -9.57 12.41
CA GLU A 97 -15.10 -10.03 12.67
C GLU A 97 -15.25 -11.56 12.54
N GLU A 98 -14.30 -12.23 11.87
CA GLU A 98 -14.33 -13.68 11.70
C GLU A 98 -13.66 -14.41 12.87
N THR A 99 -14.12 -15.64 13.13
CA THR A 99 -13.63 -16.51 14.21
C THR A 99 -12.33 -17.22 13.84
N PHE A 100 -11.33 -16.47 13.38
CA PHE A 100 -9.98 -17.01 13.21
C PHE A 100 -9.28 -17.19 14.56
N SER A 101 -8.34 -18.14 14.63
CA SER A 101 -7.45 -18.17 15.79
C SER A 101 -6.70 -16.82 15.90
N PRO A 102 -6.47 -16.30 17.11
CA PRO A 102 -5.80 -15.00 17.29
C PRO A 102 -4.46 -14.90 16.55
N GLN A 103 -3.71 -15.99 16.52
CA GLN A 103 -2.45 -16.10 15.78
C GLN A 103 -2.64 -15.94 14.26
N LEU A 104 -3.63 -16.64 13.71
CA LEU A 104 -3.93 -16.57 12.28
C LEU A 104 -4.48 -15.20 11.89
N GLY A 105 -5.40 -14.64 12.68
CA GLY A 105 -5.94 -13.29 12.47
C GLY A 105 -4.85 -12.23 12.46
N TYR A 106 -3.93 -12.29 13.42
CA TYR A 106 -2.79 -11.38 13.47
C TYR A 106 -1.89 -11.50 12.24
N ALA A 107 -1.54 -12.73 11.85
CA ALA A 107 -0.70 -12.97 10.67
C ALA A 107 -1.36 -12.49 9.37
N LEU A 108 -2.67 -12.70 9.22
CA LEU A 108 -3.45 -12.22 8.06
C LEU A 108 -3.50 -10.69 7.99
N ILE A 109 -3.74 -10.01 9.12
CA ILE A 109 -3.78 -8.55 9.20
C ILE A 109 -2.40 -7.97 8.84
N LEU A 110 -1.32 -8.56 9.36
CA LEU A 110 0.04 -8.11 9.06
C LEU A 110 0.38 -8.31 7.59
N SER A 111 0.01 -9.45 7.02
CA SER A 111 0.17 -9.75 5.59
C SER A 111 -0.60 -8.77 4.70
N LEU A 112 -1.87 -8.53 5.02
CA LEU A 112 -2.73 -7.62 4.26
C LEU A 112 -2.20 -6.17 4.31
N THR A 113 -1.73 -5.74 5.48
CA THR A 113 -1.09 -4.42 5.66
C THR A 113 0.18 -4.29 4.81
N ALA A 114 0.99 -5.35 4.74
CA ALA A 114 2.20 -5.38 3.91
C ALA A 114 1.86 -5.38 2.41
N PHE A 115 0.81 -6.08 2.00
CA PHE A 115 0.30 -6.08 0.64
C PHE A 115 -0.24 -4.71 0.24
N GLY A 116 -1.01 -4.05 1.09
CA GLY A 116 -1.59 -2.73 0.87
C GLY A 116 -2.86 -2.72 0.04
N GLY A 117 -3.45 -3.89 -0.26
CA GLY A 117 -4.69 -4.05 -1.02
C GLY A 117 -4.58 -3.72 -2.51
N LEU A 118 -5.55 -4.19 -3.29
CA LEU A 118 -5.65 -3.89 -4.73
C LEU A 118 -5.98 -2.41 -4.96
N CYS A 119 -6.73 -1.79 -4.05
CA CYS A 119 -7.00 -0.36 -4.08
C CYS A 119 -5.69 0.45 -4.02
N GLY A 120 -4.78 0.13 -3.08
CA GLY A 120 -3.47 0.77 -2.97
C GLY A 120 -2.58 0.52 -4.19
N PHE A 121 -2.66 -0.68 -4.79
CA PHE A 121 -1.98 -0.98 -6.05
C PHE A 121 -2.50 -0.11 -7.20
N ALA A 122 -3.82 0.01 -7.37
CA ALA A 122 -4.44 0.83 -8.41
C ALA A 122 -4.09 2.32 -8.25
N GLN A 123 -4.10 2.83 -7.02
CA GLN A 123 -3.68 4.20 -6.69
C GLN A 123 -2.22 4.44 -7.10
N THR A 124 -1.32 3.52 -6.73
CA THR A 124 0.10 3.62 -7.10
C THR A 124 0.26 3.58 -8.62
N TYR A 125 -0.44 2.67 -9.30
CA TYR A 125 -0.43 2.56 -10.76
C TYR A 125 -0.83 3.88 -11.42
N SER A 126 -1.90 4.51 -10.97
CA SER A 126 -2.38 5.77 -11.56
C SER A 126 -1.39 6.94 -11.43
N MET A 127 -0.60 6.94 -10.34
CA MET A 127 0.40 7.98 -10.11
C MET A 127 1.70 7.76 -10.89
N VAL A 128 2.06 6.49 -11.13
CA VAL A 128 3.34 6.10 -11.72
C VAL A 128 3.19 5.71 -13.20
N ALA A 129 1.97 5.71 -13.74
CA ALA A 129 1.70 5.31 -15.13
C ALA A 129 2.47 6.14 -16.18
N SER A 130 2.78 7.40 -15.88
CA SER A 130 3.61 8.27 -16.72
C SER A 130 5.12 7.95 -16.63
N GLN A 131 5.54 7.24 -15.61
CA GLN A 131 6.92 6.83 -15.37
C GLN A 131 7.10 5.43 -15.96
N LYS A 132 8.15 5.18 -16.72
CA LYS A 132 8.45 3.85 -17.32
C LYS A 132 8.82 2.79 -16.27
N LEU A 133 8.11 2.74 -15.15
CA LEU A 133 8.33 1.78 -14.08
C LEU A 133 7.53 0.49 -14.32
N SER A 134 8.18 -0.65 -14.13
CA SER A 134 7.55 -1.94 -14.32
C SER A 134 6.65 -2.30 -13.12
N MET A 135 5.35 -2.12 -13.28
CA MET A 135 4.36 -2.45 -12.23
C MET A 135 4.30 -3.94 -11.90
N LYS A 136 4.77 -4.81 -12.81
CA LYS A 136 4.86 -6.27 -12.53
C LYS A 136 5.85 -6.55 -11.39
N TYR A 137 7.03 -5.91 -11.41
CA TYR A 137 8.00 -6.05 -10.32
C TYR A 137 7.49 -5.47 -9.01
N TYR A 138 6.79 -4.33 -9.06
CA TYR A 138 6.16 -3.75 -7.88
C TYR A 138 5.16 -4.71 -7.24
N LEU A 139 4.26 -5.30 -8.03
CA LEU A 139 3.29 -6.28 -7.55
C LEU A 139 3.97 -7.51 -6.96
N LEU A 140 4.99 -8.05 -7.63
CA LEU A 140 5.74 -9.20 -7.16
C LEU A 140 6.42 -8.94 -5.82
N VAL A 141 7.05 -7.77 -5.65
CA VAL A 141 7.64 -7.35 -4.38
C VAL A 141 6.58 -7.23 -3.28
N ARG A 142 5.41 -6.65 -3.59
CA ARG A 142 4.30 -6.53 -2.63
C ARG A 142 3.80 -7.89 -2.17
N ILE A 143 3.63 -8.85 -3.08
CA ILE A 143 3.22 -10.22 -2.76
C ILE A 143 4.29 -10.92 -1.91
N SER A 144 5.56 -10.78 -2.27
CA SER A 144 6.67 -11.37 -1.49
C SER A 144 6.74 -10.80 -0.07
N LEU A 145 6.57 -9.48 0.08
CA LEU A 145 6.53 -8.82 1.39
C LEU A 145 5.32 -9.28 2.22
N ALA A 146 4.16 -9.44 1.60
CA ALA A 146 2.97 -9.95 2.27
C ALA A 146 3.17 -11.38 2.78
N PHE A 147 3.79 -12.23 1.98
CA PHE A 147 4.11 -13.60 2.39
C PHE A 147 5.13 -13.63 3.54
N CYS A 148 6.21 -12.85 3.46
CA CYS A 148 7.16 -12.73 4.56
C CYS A 148 6.52 -12.19 5.84
N ALA A 149 5.64 -11.18 5.72
CA ALA A 149 4.92 -10.61 6.83
C ALA A 149 3.96 -11.61 7.49
N PHE A 150 3.30 -12.44 6.67
CA PHE A 150 2.47 -13.54 7.15
C PHE A 150 3.28 -14.54 8.00
N LEU A 151 4.40 -15.04 7.46
CA LEU A 151 5.26 -15.99 8.15
C LEU A 151 5.80 -15.41 9.46
N LEU A 152 6.30 -14.17 9.43
CA LEU A 152 6.81 -13.50 10.62
C LEU A 152 5.70 -13.28 11.65
N GLY A 153 4.52 -12.84 11.23
CA GLY A 153 3.37 -12.63 12.11
C GLY A 153 2.92 -13.93 12.77
N TYR A 154 2.91 -15.01 12.02
CA TYR A 154 2.54 -16.33 12.52
C TYR A 154 3.57 -16.90 13.52
N MET A 155 4.86 -16.64 13.31
CA MET A 155 5.94 -17.11 14.19
C MET A 155 6.11 -16.27 15.47
N ILE A 156 5.89 -14.95 15.37
CA ILE A 156 6.11 -14.03 16.50
C ILE A 156 4.95 -14.04 17.48
N TYR A 157 3.74 -14.35 17.02
CA TYR A 157 2.58 -14.38 17.90
C TYR A 157 2.71 -15.55 18.88
N PRO A 158 2.81 -15.29 20.20
CA PRO A 158 2.91 -16.38 21.17
C PRO A 158 1.65 -17.23 21.10
N ALA A 159 1.83 -18.52 20.86
CA ALA A 159 0.77 -19.50 21.03
C ALA A 159 0.45 -19.57 22.53
N GLY A 160 -0.55 -18.76 22.96
CA GLY A 160 -1.05 -18.75 24.34
C GLY A 160 -1.99 -19.92 24.61
#